data_368d4f33139c2625a247f540d05d480d
#
_entry.id   368d4f33139c2625a247f540d05d480d
#
_cell.length_a   1.000
_cell.length_b   1.000
_cell.length_c   1.000
_cell.angle_alpha   90.00
_cell.angle_beta   90.00
_cell.angle_gamma   90.00
#
_symmetry.space_group_name_H-M   'P 1'
#
loop_
_entity.id
_entity.type
_entity.pdbx_description
1 polymer ?
#
loop_
_entity_poly.entity_id
_entity_poly.type
_entity_poly.pdbx_seq_one_letter_code
_entity_poly.pdbx_strand_id
1 'polypeptide(L)'
;MPGFQWPVRVYYEDTDSGGVVYYANYLRFMERARTEWMRELGFEQDVLNREEGVIFAVRSAKVDYLRPALFNDQLIVVTELTHRGRASLTFFHSIIRQQEPAQPCCTGEVKVACINAESLRPQPIPDSLLKEIADVS
;
A
#
# COMPACT_ATOMS: atom_id res chain seq x y z
N MET A 1 4.29 12.91 12.57
CA MET A 1 3.11 12.99 11.68
C MET A 1 2.67 11.59 11.30
N PRO A 2 1.43 11.26 11.49
CA PRO A 2 0.96 9.97 11.00
C PRO A 2 1.13 9.89 9.48
N GLY A 3 1.28 8.72 8.97
CA GLY A 3 1.46 8.51 7.56
C GLY A 3 0.25 8.89 6.73
N PHE A 4 0.34 8.64 5.44
CA PHE A 4 -0.76 8.85 4.52
C PHE A 4 -1.96 7.97 4.92
N GLN A 5 -3.15 8.53 4.88
CA GLN A 5 -4.37 7.84 5.29
C GLN A 5 -5.32 7.69 4.12
N TRP A 6 -5.81 6.47 3.91
CA TRP A 6 -6.76 6.18 2.85
C TRP A 6 -7.97 5.42 3.41
N PRO A 7 -9.20 5.94 3.22
CA PRO A 7 -10.39 5.27 3.75
C PRO A 7 -10.83 4.12 2.85
N VAL A 8 -11.32 3.06 3.47
CA VAL A 8 -11.86 1.89 2.77
C VAL A 8 -13.14 1.46 3.47
N ARG A 9 -14.22 1.32 2.72
CA ARG A 9 -15.46 0.72 3.22
C ARG A 9 -15.42 -0.77 2.92
N VAL A 10 -15.79 -1.59 3.90
CA VAL A 10 -15.88 -3.04 3.70
C VAL A 10 -17.21 -3.39 3.03
N TYR A 11 -17.14 -4.00 1.86
CA TYR A 11 -18.30 -4.44 1.09
C TYR A 11 -18.47 -5.95 1.26
N TYR A 12 -19.61 -6.49 0.83
CA TYR A 12 -19.84 -7.93 0.88
C TYR A 12 -18.77 -8.71 0.14
N GLU A 13 -18.33 -8.20 -1.02
CA GLU A 13 -17.30 -8.87 -1.80
C GLU A 13 -15.97 -9.01 -1.06
N ASP A 14 -15.76 -8.21 -0.01
CA ASP A 14 -14.53 -8.25 0.79
C ASP A 14 -14.60 -9.29 1.90
N THR A 15 -15.77 -9.86 2.16
CA THR A 15 -15.98 -10.74 3.30
C THR A 15 -16.05 -12.20 2.89
N ASP A 16 -15.75 -13.07 3.85
CA ASP A 16 -15.93 -14.51 3.68
C ASP A 16 -17.27 -14.95 4.25
N SER A 17 -17.51 -16.25 4.29
CA SER A 17 -18.78 -16.80 4.76
C SER A 17 -19.03 -16.53 6.25
N GLY A 18 -18.00 -16.17 7.00
CA GLY A 18 -18.13 -15.82 8.42
C GLY A 18 -18.47 -14.37 8.67
N GLY A 19 -18.61 -13.55 7.62
CA GLY A 19 -18.96 -12.14 7.77
C GLY A 19 -17.79 -11.23 8.11
N VAL A 20 -16.58 -11.75 8.09
CA VAL A 20 -15.37 -10.96 8.34
C VAL A 20 -14.57 -10.79 7.04
N VAL A 21 -13.75 -9.75 6.99
CA VAL A 21 -12.92 -9.51 5.80
C VAL A 21 -12.06 -10.73 5.53
N TYR A 22 -12.11 -11.21 4.28
CA TYR A 22 -11.28 -12.33 3.86
C TYR A 22 -9.81 -11.89 3.94
N TYR A 23 -8.97 -12.72 4.56
CA TYR A 23 -7.63 -12.28 4.95
C TYR A 23 -6.78 -11.75 3.79
N ALA A 24 -6.96 -12.27 2.58
CA ALA A 24 -6.21 -11.78 1.43
C ALA A 24 -6.62 -10.37 1.00
N ASN A 25 -7.81 -9.93 1.35
CA ASN A 25 -8.30 -8.61 0.96
C ASN A 25 -7.59 -7.47 1.68
N TYR A 26 -6.99 -7.73 2.84
CA TYR A 26 -6.19 -6.70 3.50
C TYR A 26 -5.00 -6.28 2.62
N LEU A 27 -4.43 -7.22 1.87
CA LEU A 27 -3.37 -6.89 0.92
C LEU A 27 -3.87 -5.99 -0.20
N ARG A 28 -5.11 -6.17 -0.64
CA ARG A 28 -5.73 -5.31 -1.65
C ARG A 28 -5.94 -3.91 -1.11
N PHE A 29 -6.38 -3.78 0.14
CA PHE A 29 -6.54 -2.48 0.78
C PHE A 29 -5.20 -1.75 0.87
N MET A 30 -4.15 -2.48 1.22
CA MET A 30 -2.81 -1.91 1.29
C MET A 30 -2.31 -1.45 -0.08
N GLU A 31 -2.57 -2.25 -1.11
CA GLU A 31 -2.16 -1.92 -2.48
C GLU A 31 -2.87 -0.66 -2.97
N ARG A 32 -4.17 -0.53 -2.69
CA ARG A 32 -4.90 0.68 -3.04
C ARG A 32 -4.33 1.90 -2.33
N ALA A 33 -3.99 1.77 -1.07
CA ALA A 33 -3.40 2.86 -0.30
C ALA A 33 -2.05 3.30 -0.88
N ARG A 34 -1.21 2.33 -1.30
CA ARG A 34 0.07 2.67 -1.94
C ARG A 34 -0.14 3.38 -3.28
N THR A 35 -1.13 2.94 -4.04
CA THR A 35 -1.46 3.58 -5.32
C THR A 35 -1.92 5.01 -5.10
N GLU A 36 -2.76 5.25 -4.10
CA GLU A 36 -3.23 6.60 -3.79
C GLU A 36 -2.12 7.46 -3.18
N TRP A 37 -1.22 6.85 -2.40
CA TRP A 37 -0.05 7.52 -1.87
C TRP A 37 0.81 8.08 -3.01
N MET A 38 1.04 7.27 -4.03
CA MET A 38 1.79 7.69 -5.20
C MET A 38 1.07 8.79 -5.96
N ARG A 39 -0.24 8.65 -6.11
CA ARG A 39 -1.06 9.65 -6.80
C ARG A 39 -1.03 11.00 -6.07
N GLU A 40 -1.02 10.96 -4.74
CA GLU A 40 -0.89 12.16 -3.92
C GLU A 40 0.43 12.89 -4.19
N LEU A 41 1.48 12.16 -4.50
CA LEU A 41 2.78 12.72 -4.87
C LEU A 41 2.83 13.20 -6.32
N GLY A 42 1.76 13.00 -7.09
CA GLY A 42 1.69 13.43 -8.47
C GLY A 42 2.04 12.35 -9.49
N PHE A 43 2.05 11.08 -9.09
CA PHE A 43 2.44 9.99 -9.97
C PHE A 43 1.33 8.96 -10.14
N GLU A 44 1.04 8.62 -11.40
CA GLU A 44 0.12 7.54 -11.74
C GLU A 44 0.95 6.37 -12.27
N GLN A 45 0.64 5.17 -11.81
CA GLN A 45 1.46 4.01 -12.16
C GLN A 45 1.40 3.65 -13.64
N ASP A 46 0.27 3.86 -14.29
CA ASP A 46 0.16 3.62 -15.73
C ASP A 46 0.98 4.64 -16.54
N VAL A 47 1.05 5.88 -16.05
CA VAL A 47 1.86 6.92 -16.70
C VAL A 47 3.34 6.60 -16.53
N LEU A 48 3.76 6.15 -15.34
CA LEU A 48 5.15 5.74 -15.12
C LEU A 48 5.53 4.58 -16.03
N ASN A 49 4.64 3.62 -16.23
CA ASN A 49 4.89 2.52 -17.15
C ASN A 49 5.08 3.03 -18.57
N ARG A 50 4.18 3.90 -19.03
CA ARG A 50 4.19 4.39 -20.41
C ARG A 50 5.39 5.33 -20.69
N GLU A 51 5.72 6.20 -19.75
CA GLU A 51 6.71 7.25 -19.96
C GLU A 51 8.11 6.88 -19.48
N GLU A 52 8.21 6.13 -18.38
CA GLU A 52 9.50 5.77 -17.79
C GLU A 52 9.83 4.29 -17.96
N GLY A 53 8.88 3.49 -18.40
CA GLY A 53 9.10 2.07 -18.61
C GLY A 53 9.28 1.26 -17.35
N VAL A 54 8.79 1.75 -16.21
CA VAL A 54 8.91 1.06 -14.93
C VAL A 54 7.56 0.72 -14.35
N ILE A 55 7.53 -0.37 -13.60
CA ILE A 55 6.38 -0.75 -12.78
C ILE A 55 6.90 -1.11 -11.38
N PHE A 56 6.00 -1.10 -10.41
CA PHE A 56 6.32 -1.52 -9.05
C PHE A 56 5.63 -2.83 -8.75
N ALA A 57 6.41 -3.82 -8.33
CA ALA A 57 5.90 -5.16 -8.04
C ALA A 57 6.20 -5.51 -6.59
N VAL A 58 5.25 -6.15 -5.92
CA VAL A 58 5.47 -6.60 -4.55
C VAL A 58 6.52 -7.70 -4.56
N ARG A 59 7.56 -7.50 -3.76
CA ARG A 59 8.65 -8.45 -3.60
C ARG A 59 8.48 -9.30 -2.35
N SER A 60 7.99 -8.69 -1.28
CA SER A 60 7.73 -9.41 -0.04
C SER A 60 6.65 -8.70 0.75
N ALA A 61 5.93 -9.45 1.55
CA ALA A 61 4.91 -8.91 2.43
C ALA A 61 4.90 -9.74 3.72
N LYS A 62 4.95 -9.04 4.85
CA LYS A 62 4.81 -9.65 6.15
C LYS A 62 3.59 -9.03 6.81
N VAL A 63 2.57 -9.84 7.07
CA VAL A 63 1.27 -9.34 7.51
C VAL A 63 0.88 -10.01 8.82
N ASP A 64 0.39 -9.22 9.75
CA ASP A 64 -0.15 -9.71 11.02
C ASP A 64 -1.64 -9.39 11.07
N TYR A 65 -2.46 -10.40 11.33
CA TYR A 65 -3.91 -10.27 11.43
C TYR A 65 -4.26 -10.23 12.91
N LEU A 66 -4.72 -9.09 13.39
CA LEU A 66 -4.87 -8.84 14.82
C LEU A 66 -6.32 -8.88 15.28
N ARG A 67 -7.22 -8.32 14.48
CA ARG A 67 -8.66 -8.25 14.80
C ARG A 67 -9.44 -8.29 13.50
N PRO A 68 -10.60 -8.94 13.47
CA PRO A 68 -11.39 -8.98 12.24
C PRO A 68 -12.04 -7.64 11.95
N ALA A 69 -12.01 -7.23 10.69
CA ALA A 69 -12.87 -6.18 10.19
C ALA A 69 -14.13 -6.82 9.66
N LEU A 70 -15.25 -6.11 9.75
CA LEU A 70 -16.56 -6.65 9.47
C LEU A 70 -17.20 -5.93 8.29
N PHE A 71 -18.21 -6.56 7.71
CA PHE A 71 -19.00 -5.94 6.66
C PHE A 71 -19.45 -4.54 7.11
N ASN A 72 -19.38 -3.63 6.19
CA ASN A 72 -19.81 -2.22 6.36
C ASN A 72 -18.92 -1.38 7.27
N ASP A 73 -17.86 -1.95 7.83
CA ASP A 73 -16.89 -1.16 8.59
C ASP A 73 -16.26 -0.09 7.71
N GLN A 74 -16.01 1.07 8.29
CA GLN A 74 -15.19 2.10 7.69
C GLN A 74 -13.78 1.94 8.23
N LEU A 75 -12.86 1.57 7.35
CA LEU A 75 -11.47 1.37 7.71
C LEU A 75 -10.63 2.55 7.23
N ILE A 76 -9.48 2.72 7.87
CA ILE A 76 -8.47 3.66 7.40
C ILE A 76 -7.17 2.89 7.29
N VAL A 77 -6.55 2.94 6.12
CA VAL A 77 -5.23 2.37 5.91
C VAL A 77 -4.22 3.49 6.09
N VAL A 78 -3.41 3.37 7.13
CA VAL A 78 -2.33 4.33 7.40
C VAL A 78 -1.07 3.76 6.76
N THR A 79 -0.45 4.51 5.87
CA THR A 79 0.68 4.05 5.07
C THR A 79 1.89 4.94 5.32
N GLU A 80 3.00 4.33 5.71
CA GLU A 80 4.27 5.03 5.92
C GLU A 80 5.34 4.40 5.06
N LEU A 81 6.16 5.24 4.44
CA LEU A 81 7.38 4.77 3.77
C LEU A 81 8.46 4.64 4.85
N THR A 82 8.91 3.42 5.10
CA THR A 82 9.88 3.15 6.16
C THR A 82 11.29 2.98 5.65
N HIS A 83 11.45 2.68 4.37
CA HIS A 83 12.78 2.52 3.78
C HIS A 83 12.72 2.80 2.28
N ARG A 84 13.74 3.47 1.79
CA ARG A 84 13.88 3.78 0.39
C ARG A 84 15.23 3.25 -0.09
N GLY A 85 15.20 2.24 -0.95
CA GLY A 85 16.38 1.74 -1.61
C GLY A 85 16.52 2.38 -2.98
N ARG A 86 17.55 1.98 -3.72
CA ARG A 86 17.78 2.47 -5.07
C ARG A 86 16.70 2.00 -6.04
N ALA A 87 16.25 0.77 -5.89
CA ALA A 87 15.26 0.15 -6.76
C ALA A 87 14.11 -0.46 -5.96
N SER A 88 13.90 -0.01 -4.73
CA SER A 88 12.84 -0.56 -3.89
C SER A 88 12.33 0.46 -2.89
N LEU A 89 11.09 0.24 -2.44
CA LEU A 89 10.46 1.00 -1.38
C LEU A 89 9.87 0.03 -0.39
N THR A 90 9.99 0.31 0.89
CA THR A 90 9.37 -0.50 1.93
C THR A 90 8.34 0.35 2.66
N PHE A 91 7.14 -0.18 2.77
CA PHE A 91 6.02 0.49 3.43
C PHE A 91 5.61 -0.27 4.67
N PHE A 92 5.16 0.46 5.66
CA PHE A 92 4.44 -0.12 6.78
C PHE A 92 3.01 0.38 6.73
N HIS A 93 2.06 -0.56 6.70
CA HIS A 93 0.62 -0.27 6.68
C HIS A 93 0.00 -0.67 8.00
N SER A 94 -0.91 0.17 8.48
CA SER A 94 -1.74 -0.16 9.64
C SER A 94 -3.18 0.05 9.22
N ILE A 95 -4.00 -0.99 9.34
CA ILE A 95 -5.42 -0.89 8.97
C ILE A 95 -6.21 -0.84 10.25
N ILE A 96 -6.91 0.27 10.47
CA ILE A 96 -7.67 0.51 11.68
C ILE A 96 -9.15 0.70 11.35
N ARG A 97 -10.01 0.32 12.30
CA ARG A 97 -11.43 0.64 12.22
C ARG A 97 -11.60 2.07 12.69
N GLN A 98 -12.38 2.85 11.94
CA GLN A 98 -12.55 4.26 12.28
C GLN A 98 -13.04 4.48 13.70
N GLN A 99 -13.89 3.59 14.20
CA GLN A 99 -14.44 3.70 15.54
C GLN A 99 -13.49 3.20 16.65
N GLU A 100 -12.39 2.53 16.28
CA GLU A 100 -11.42 2.01 17.25
C GLU A 100 -9.99 2.25 16.77
N PRO A 101 -9.59 3.53 16.63
CA PRO A 101 -8.29 3.83 15.97
C PRO A 101 -7.07 3.39 16.78
N ALA A 102 -7.22 3.11 18.08
CA ALA A 102 -6.09 2.68 18.89
C ALA A 102 -5.72 1.20 18.69
N GLN A 103 -6.59 0.43 18.02
CA GLN A 103 -6.41 -1.02 17.90
C GLN A 103 -6.47 -1.43 16.44
N PRO A 104 -5.31 -1.65 15.80
CA PRO A 104 -5.29 -2.04 14.40
C PRO A 104 -5.91 -3.42 14.18
N CYS A 105 -6.60 -3.57 13.06
CA CYS A 105 -7.11 -4.86 12.62
C CYS A 105 -6.00 -5.69 11.99
N CYS A 106 -5.10 -5.02 11.29
CA CYS A 106 -4.10 -5.69 10.50
C CYS A 106 -2.92 -4.74 10.31
N THR A 107 -1.71 -5.28 10.34
CA THR A 107 -0.52 -4.51 9.98
C THR A 107 0.24 -5.27 8.91
N GLY A 108 0.96 -4.54 8.07
CA GLY A 108 1.74 -5.17 7.01
C GLY A 108 2.97 -4.38 6.65
N GLU A 109 4.08 -5.08 6.53
CA GLU A 109 5.30 -4.52 5.97
C GLU A 109 5.43 -5.06 4.55
N VAL A 110 5.41 -4.16 3.58
CA VAL A 110 5.39 -4.54 2.16
C VAL A 110 6.56 -3.88 1.46
N LYS A 111 7.39 -4.71 0.83
CA LYS A 111 8.49 -4.22 0.02
C LYS A 111 8.10 -4.34 -1.44
N VAL A 112 8.17 -3.22 -2.17
CA VAL A 112 7.92 -3.20 -3.61
C VAL A 112 9.24 -2.91 -4.32
N ALA A 113 9.43 -3.57 -5.46
CA ALA A 113 10.61 -3.36 -6.30
C ALA A 113 10.21 -2.56 -7.52
N CYS A 114 11.07 -1.62 -7.89
CA CYS A 114 10.96 -0.93 -9.17
C CYS A 114 11.63 -1.82 -10.22
N ILE A 115 10.89 -2.20 -11.24
CA ILE A 115 11.39 -3.11 -12.27
C ILE A 115 11.07 -2.55 -13.64
N ASN A 116 11.87 -2.96 -14.63
CA ASN A 116 11.63 -2.64 -16.02
C ASN A 116 10.36 -3.37 -16.48
N ALA A 117 9.43 -2.65 -17.11
CA ALA A 117 8.15 -3.19 -17.50
C ALA A 117 8.24 -4.33 -18.51
N GLU A 118 9.31 -4.37 -19.31
CA GLU A 118 9.50 -5.43 -20.31
C GLU A 118 10.34 -6.58 -19.77
N SER A 119 11.53 -6.28 -19.25
CA SER A 119 12.47 -7.32 -18.81
C SER A 119 12.14 -7.86 -17.43
N LEU A 120 11.36 -7.15 -16.65
CA LEU A 120 11.02 -7.44 -15.25
C LEU A 120 12.23 -7.49 -14.33
N ARG A 121 13.33 -6.88 -14.76
CA ARG A 121 14.55 -6.79 -13.94
C ARG A 121 14.54 -5.53 -13.10
N PRO A 122 15.23 -5.56 -11.95
CA PRO A 122 15.34 -4.36 -11.11
C PRO A 122 15.86 -3.17 -11.92
N GLN A 123 15.29 -2.01 -11.66
CA GLN A 123 15.65 -0.77 -12.33
C GLN A 123 15.58 0.35 -11.30
N PRO A 124 16.51 1.31 -11.33
CA PRO A 124 16.47 2.41 -10.38
C PRO A 124 15.14 3.17 -10.45
N ILE A 125 14.67 3.61 -9.29
CA ILE A 125 13.48 4.45 -9.20
C ILE A 125 13.76 5.75 -9.95
N PRO A 126 12.82 6.22 -10.79
CA PRO A 126 13.01 7.47 -11.54
C PRO A 126 13.33 8.64 -10.62
N ASP A 127 14.25 9.51 -11.07
CA ASP A 127 14.68 10.67 -10.27
C ASP A 127 13.53 11.60 -9.93
N SER A 128 12.56 11.74 -10.82
CA SER A 128 11.39 12.57 -10.57
C SER A 128 10.61 12.12 -9.35
N LEU A 129 10.48 10.80 -9.19
CA LEU A 129 9.79 10.22 -8.04
C LEU A 129 10.65 10.29 -6.79
N LEU A 130 11.96 10.05 -6.93
CA LEU A 130 12.88 10.12 -5.78
C LEU A 130 12.88 11.49 -5.13
N LYS A 131 12.75 12.55 -5.92
CA LYS A 131 12.69 13.91 -5.38
C LYS A 131 11.49 14.11 -4.47
N GLU A 132 10.34 13.60 -4.89
CA GLU A 132 9.12 13.75 -4.09
C GLU A 132 9.16 12.87 -2.84
N ILE A 133 9.76 11.69 -2.93
CA ILE A 133 9.87 10.77 -1.81
C ILE A 133 10.83 11.30 -0.75
N ALA A 134 11.88 12.00 -1.15
CA ALA A 134 12.89 12.52 -0.22
C ALA A 134 12.28 13.40 0.87
N ASP A 135 11.16 14.05 0.58
CA ASP A 135 10.51 14.95 1.52
C ASP A 135 9.61 14.22 2.52
N VAL A 136 9.29 12.97 2.30
CA VAL A 136 8.36 12.22 3.14
C VAL A 136 9.01 11.05 3.88
N SER A 137 10.24 10.71 3.57
CA SER A 137 10.92 9.55 4.19
C SER A 137 11.87 9.92 5.34
#